data_a6f0f35a6c9b2332ce7f19fc4ba0d901
#
_entry.id   a6f0f35a6c9b2332ce7f19fc4ba0d901
#
_cell.length_a   1.000
_cell.length_b   1.000
_cell.length_c   1.000
_cell.angle_alpha   90.00
_cell.angle_beta   90.00
_cell.angle_gamma   90.00
#
_symmetry.space_group_name_H-M   'P 1'
#
loop_
_entity.id
_entity.type
_entity.pdbx_description
1 polymer ?
#
loop_
_entity_poly.entity_id
_entity_poly.type
_entity_poly.pdbx_seq_one_letter_code
_entity_poly.pdbx_strand_id
1 'polypeptide(L)'
;MILKKYSPIGELGDFAKEYAESLQLALGMTAAVCDKDTVIAASGPCRRELMDKPIHSDLEELMDRRGKLCVGADGGTAPHITADEAQPFAAAAIATIICAGDPIGAVMLLSRDENASIGRAEQKATETAANFLGKQMEG
;
A
#
# COMPACT_ATOMS: atom_id res chain seq x y z
N MET A 1 -8.52 25.34 -22.10
CA MET A 1 -8.18 24.57 -21.77
C MET A 1 -8.50 24.05 -20.84
N ILE A 2 -8.64 23.35 -20.53
CA ILE A 2 -8.83 22.79 -19.63
C ILE A 2 -8.29 22.05 -19.17
N LEU A 3 -8.15 22.05 -18.55
CA LEU A 3 -7.52 21.36 -18.01
C LEU A 3 -8.04 20.38 -17.37
N LYS A 4 -7.84 19.53 -17.46
CA LYS A 4 -8.17 18.52 -17.02
C LYS A 4 -7.69 18.29 -15.84
N LYS A 5 -8.24 18.10 -15.11
CA LYS A 5 -7.90 17.90 -14.02
C LYS A 5 -8.06 16.60 -13.67
N TYR A 6 -7.26 15.82 -13.94
CA TYR A 6 -7.28 14.62 -13.47
C TYR A 6 -6.87 14.74 -12.13
N SER A 7 -7.64 14.33 -11.21
CA SER A 7 -7.17 14.00 -9.89
C SER A 7 -6.31 12.78 -10.07
N PRO A 8 -5.05 12.79 -9.68
CA PRO A 8 -4.25 11.58 -9.70
C PRO A 8 -4.91 10.45 -8.93
N ILE A 9 -5.67 10.79 -7.90
CA ILE A 9 -6.38 9.85 -7.07
C ILE A 9 -7.40 9.05 -7.88
N GLY A 10 -8.13 9.70 -8.79
CA GLY A 10 -9.12 9.00 -9.59
C GLY A 10 -8.51 7.95 -10.49
N GLU A 11 -7.41 8.32 -11.15
CA GLU A 11 -6.71 7.36 -12.02
C GLU A 11 -6.02 6.28 -11.23
N LEU A 12 -5.42 6.65 -10.10
CA LEU A 12 -4.76 5.69 -9.25
C LEU A 12 -5.73 4.62 -8.79
N GLY A 13 -6.97 5.01 -8.47
CA GLY A 13 -7.99 4.06 -8.02
C GLY A 13 -8.28 2.96 -9.01
N ASP A 14 -8.31 3.32 -10.29
CA ASP A 14 -8.58 2.34 -11.35
C ASP A 14 -7.51 1.28 -11.45
N PHE A 15 -6.24 1.68 -11.41
CA PHE A 15 -5.14 0.74 -11.46
C PHE A 15 -4.94 0.03 -10.12
N ALA A 16 -5.18 0.74 -9.03
CA ALA A 16 -4.92 0.21 -7.69
C ALA A 16 -5.75 -1.03 -7.39
N LYS A 17 -7.01 -1.02 -7.80
CA LYS A 17 -7.88 -2.16 -7.57
C LYS A 17 -7.34 -3.41 -8.26
N GLU A 18 -6.94 -3.26 -9.51
CA GLU A 18 -6.43 -4.40 -10.27
C GLU A 18 -5.12 -4.90 -9.69
N TYR A 19 -4.26 -3.99 -9.26
CA TYR A 19 -3.00 -4.38 -8.65
C TYR A 19 -3.20 -5.09 -7.33
N ALA A 20 -4.10 -4.59 -6.49
CA ALA A 20 -4.38 -5.24 -5.22
C ALA A 20 -4.89 -6.65 -5.43
N GLU A 21 -5.78 -6.85 -6.39
CA GLU A 21 -6.31 -8.17 -6.70
C GLU A 21 -5.23 -9.10 -7.21
N SER A 22 -4.37 -8.59 -8.10
CA SER A 22 -3.30 -9.39 -8.68
C SER A 22 -2.27 -9.80 -7.64
N LEU A 23 -1.89 -8.88 -6.78
CA LEU A 23 -0.93 -9.18 -5.71
C LEU A 23 -1.50 -10.20 -4.74
N GLN A 24 -2.76 -10.07 -4.39
CA GLN A 24 -3.39 -10.99 -3.47
C GLN A 24 -3.46 -12.40 -4.08
N LEU A 25 -3.81 -12.49 -5.36
CA LEU A 25 -3.88 -13.78 -6.04
C LEU A 25 -2.50 -14.43 -6.12
N ALA A 26 -1.47 -13.65 -6.42
CA ALA A 26 -0.13 -14.20 -6.62
C ALA A 26 0.53 -14.58 -5.31
N LEU A 27 0.30 -13.83 -4.25
CA LEU A 27 1.07 -13.97 -3.02
C LEU A 27 0.25 -14.46 -1.83
N GLY A 28 -1.06 -14.51 -1.96
CA GLY A 28 -1.92 -15.09 -0.93
C GLY A 28 -2.10 -14.25 0.31
N MET A 29 -1.65 -13.00 0.29
CA MET A 29 -1.75 -12.09 1.43
C MET A 29 -2.70 -10.95 1.10
N THR A 30 -3.17 -10.25 2.12
CA THR A 30 -3.96 -9.05 1.87
C THR A 30 -3.10 -8.01 1.19
N ALA A 31 -3.57 -7.50 0.07
CA ALA A 31 -2.88 -6.44 -0.65
C ALA A 31 -3.75 -5.19 -0.60
N ALA A 32 -3.12 -4.04 -0.42
CA ALA A 32 -3.84 -2.78 -0.32
C ALA A 32 -3.05 -1.67 -0.99
N VAL A 33 -3.77 -0.66 -1.45
CA VAL A 33 -3.17 0.56 -1.99
C VAL A 33 -3.87 1.72 -1.33
N CYS A 34 -3.12 2.71 -0.91
CA CYS A 34 -3.69 3.94 -0.35
C CYS A 34 -3.22 5.14 -1.14
N ASP A 35 -4.00 6.22 -1.04
CA ASP A 35 -3.51 7.54 -1.41
C ASP A 35 -2.96 8.21 -0.13
N LYS A 36 -2.86 9.53 -0.10
CA LYS A 36 -2.32 10.20 1.07
C LYS A 36 -3.31 10.29 2.24
N ASP A 37 -4.55 9.93 2.02
CA ASP A 37 -5.60 10.11 3.02
C ASP A 37 -6.29 8.82 3.44
N THR A 38 -6.58 7.93 2.48
CA THR A 38 -7.39 6.73 2.75
C THR A 38 -6.87 5.54 1.96
N VAL A 39 -7.30 4.35 2.38
CA VAL A 39 -7.08 3.12 1.62
C VAL A 39 -8.08 3.11 0.46
N ILE A 40 -7.58 3.09 -0.76
CA ILE A 40 -8.43 3.19 -1.95
C ILE A 40 -8.67 1.84 -2.63
N ALA A 41 -7.90 0.83 -2.29
CA ALA A 41 -8.12 -0.52 -2.81
C ALA A 41 -7.58 -1.53 -1.82
N ALA A 42 -8.28 -2.64 -1.66
CA ALA A 42 -7.84 -3.73 -0.80
C ALA A 42 -8.43 -5.02 -1.30
N SER A 43 -7.66 -6.11 -1.20
CA SER A 43 -8.08 -7.44 -1.61
C SER A 43 -7.47 -8.45 -0.68
N GLY A 44 -8.26 -9.42 -0.23
CA GLY A 44 -7.78 -10.48 0.65
C GLY A 44 -8.52 -10.53 1.97
N PRO A 45 -8.03 -11.35 2.92
CA PRO A 45 -8.75 -11.59 4.17
C PRO A 45 -9.01 -10.35 5.01
N CYS A 46 -8.11 -9.37 4.99
CA CYS A 46 -8.25 -8.17 5.83
C CYS A 46 -8.89 -7.00 5.11
N ARG A 47 -9.52 -7.25 3.96
CA ARG A 47 -10.07 -6.17 3.15
C ARG A 47 -11.05 -5.27 3.93
N ARG A 48 -11.90 -5.88 4.76
CA ARG A 48 -12.93 -5.11 5.46
C ARG A 48 -12.38 -4.12 6.46
N GLU A 49 -11.25 -4.45 7.08
CA GLU A 49 -10.68 -3.54 8.06
C GLU A 49 -9.83 -2.46 7.42
N LEU A 50 -9.63 -2.51 6.11
CA LEU A 50 -8.78 -1.56 5.41
C LEU A 50 -9.53 -0.65 4.46
N MET A 51 -10.45 -1.21 3.67
CA MET A 51 -11.07 -0.47 2.57
C MET A 51 -11.79 0.79 3.03
N ASP A 52 -11.48 1.89 2.36
CA ASP A 52 -12.08 3.22 2.61
C ASP A 52 -11.74 3.81 3.98
N LYS A 53 -10.81 3.22 4.71
CA LYS A 53 -10.43 3.74 6.02
C LYS A 53 -9.36 4.82 5.91
N PRO A 54 -9.41 5.84 6.77
CA PRO A 54 -8.33 6.83 6.80
C PRO A 54 -7.04 6.18 7.27
N ILE A 55 -5.92 6.64 6.73
CA ILE A 55 -4.62 6.07 7.10
C ILE A 55 -4.13 6.66 8.41
N HIS A 56 -3.27 5.90 9.09
CA HIS A 56 -2.66 6.32 10.34
C HIS A 56 -1.45 7.22 10.06
N SER A 57 -1.13 8.08 11.03
CA SER A 57 0.02 8.96 10.89
C SER A 57 1.34 8.22 10.72
N ASP A 58 1.45 6.99 11.24
CA ASP A 58 2.64 6.16 11.03
C ASP A 58 2.88 5.94 9.54
N LEU A 59 1.81 5.63 8.80
CA LEU A 59 1.92 5.40 7.37
C LEU A 59 2.18 6.71 6.62
N GLU A 60 1.56 7.79 7.07
CA GLU A 60 1.83 9.10 6.49
C GLU A 60 3.31 9.47 6.59
N GLU A 61 3.92 9.21 7.74
CA GLU A 61 5.33 9.51 7.93
C GLU A 61 6.21 8.69 7.00
N LEU A 62 5.86 7.42 6.82
CA LEU A 62 6.60 6.57 5.90
C LEU A 62 6.55 7.12 4.49
N MET A 63 5.36 7.54 4.06
CA MET A 63 5.19 8.11 2.73
C MET A 63 5.93 9.43 2.58
N ASP A 64 5.90 10.28 3.60
CA ASP A 64 6.58 11.57 3.56
C ASP A 64 8.09 11.41 3.42
N ARG A 65 8.64 10.34 3.98
CA ARG A 65 10.05 10.01 3.83
C ARG A 65 10.33 9.29 2.52
N ARG A 66 9.33 9.04 1.71
CA ARG A 66 9.43 8.24 0.49
C ARG A 66 10.02 6.87 0.79
N GLY A 67 9.60 6.31 1.92
CA GLY A 67 10.19 5.09 2.46
C GLY A 67 9.57 3.82 1.94
N LYS A 68 10.22 2.72 2.31
CA LYS A 68 9.71 1.39 2.09
C LYS A 68 10.15 0.55 3.27
N LEU A 69 9.41 -0.51 3.55
CA LEU A 69 9.80 -1.40 4.63
C LEU A 69 9.29 -2.81 4.40
N CYS A 70 9.91 -3.73 5.13
CA CYS A 70 9.51 -5.12 5.13
C CYS A 70 9.69 -5.62 6.56
N VAL A 71 8.60 -6.03 7.20
CA VAL A 71 8.60 -6.51 8.58
C VAL A 71 7.95 -7.88 8.57
N GLY A 72 8.62 -8.87 9.11
CA GLY A 72 8.11 -10.23 9.12
C GLY A 72 8.19 -10.86 10.49
N ALA A 73 8.05 -12.19 10.51
CA ALA A 73 7.99 -12.94 11.75
C ALA A 73 9.26 -12.89 12.56
N ASP A 74 10.37 -12.51 11.95
CA ASP A 74 11.68 -12.52 12.61
C ASP A 74 11.99 -11.22 13.35
N GLY A 75 11.03 -10.33 13.50
CA GLY A 75 11.22 -9.15 14.31
C GLY A 75 10.75 -7.88 13.67
N GLY A 76 10.77 -6.83 14.45
CA GLY A 76 10.29 -5.55 14.02
C GLY A 76 8.79 -5.40 14.23
N THR A 77 8.33 -4.19 14.13
CA THR A 77 6.92 -3.87 14.32
C THR A 77 6.42 -3.12 13.10
N ALA A 78 5.34 -3.61 12.51
CA ALA A 78 4.74 -2.90 11.38
C ALA A 78 4.12 -1.60 11.87
N PRO A 79 4.14 -0.55 11.04
CA PRO A 79 3.43 0.67 11.41
C PRO A 79 1.93 0.41 11.41
N HIS A 80 1.19 1.23 12.13
CA HIS A 80 -0.26 1.19 12.02
C HIS A 80 -0.64 1.69 10.61
N ILE A 81 -1.59 1.02 10.00
CA ILE A 81 -1.99 1.35 8.63
C ILE A 81 -3.19 2.28 8.63
N THR A 82 -4.23 1.93 9.39
CA THR A 82 -5.45 2.74 9.44
C THR A 82 -5.55 3.44 10.79
N ALA A 83 -6.23 4.57 10.80
CA ALA A 83 -6.32 5.42 11.99
C ALA A 83 -7.01 4.71 13.15
N ASP A 84 -7.93 3.80 12.87
CA ASP A 84 -8.68 3.08 13.91
C ASP A 84 -8.15 1.67 14.18
N GLU A 85 -6.96 1.36 13.67
CA GLU A 85 -6.39 0.03 13.83
C GLU A 85 -5.97 -0.20 15.30
N ALA A 86 -6.49 -1.27 15.89
CA ALA A 86 -6.21 -1.56 17.29
C ALA A 86 -4.81 -2.12 17.50
N GLN A 87 -4.33 -2.94 16.57
CA GLN A 87 -3.01 -3.56 16.67
C GLN A 87 -2.34 -3.57 15.31
N PRO A 88 -1.01 -3.42 15.27
CA PRO A 88 -0.28 -3.51 13.99
C PRO A 88 -0.43 -4.89 13.38
N PHE A 89 -0.27 -4.96 12.07
CA PHE A 89 -0.20 -6.24 11.38
C PHE A 89 1.05 -7.00 11.81
N ALA A 90 0.97 -8.31 11.76
CA ALA A 90 2.11 -9.16 12.13
C ALA A 90 3.23 -9.10 11.11
N ALA A 91 2.88 -8.93 9.85
CA ALA A 91 3.85 -8.83 8.76
C ALA A 91 3.38 -7.81 7.75
N ALA A 92 4.30 -7.07 7.19
CA ALA A 92 3.98 -6.02 6.23
C ALA A 92 5.14 -5.77 5.28
N ALA A 93 4.82 -5.59 4.00
CA ALA A 93 5.75 -5.04 3.02
C ALA A 93 5.08 -3.82 2.43
N ILE A 94 5.75 -2.68 2.46
CA ILE A 94 5.16 -1.41 2.06
C ILE A 94 6.14 -0.66 1.18
N ALA A 95 5.66 -0.08 0.10
CA ALA A 95 6.48 0.77 -0.76
C ALA A 95 5.68 2.02 -1.13
N THR A 96 6.30 3.18 -0.99
CA THR A 96 5.67 4.45 -1.34
C THR A 96 5.57 4.61 -2.85
N ILE A 97 4.45 5.11 -3.33
CA ILE A 97 4.25 5.42 -4.74
C ILE A 97 4.71 6.86 -4.96
N ILE A 98 5.71 7.03 -5.82
CA ILE A 98 6.27 8.34 -6.12
C ILE A 98 5.87 8.75 -7.53
N CYS A 99 5.29 9.92 -7.68
CA CYS A 99 4.90 10.45 -8.98
C CYS A 99 5.59 11.80 -9.15
N ALA A 100 6.46 11.90 -10.14
CA ALA A 100 7.20 13.13 -10.42
C ALA A 100 7.89 13.69 -9.16
N GLY A 101 8.44 12.79 -8.36
CA GLY A 101 9.17 13.17 -7.15
C GLY A 101 8.32 13.31 -5.90
N ASP A 102 7.00 13.26 -6.02
CA ASP A 102 6.12 13.45 -4.86
C ASP A 102 5.49 12.14 -4.43
N PRO A 103 5.38 11.89 -3.13
CA PRO A 103 4.68 10.72 -2.64
C PRO A 103 3.18 10.92 -2.81
N ILE A 104 2.51 9.97 -3.44
CA ILE A 104 1.08 10.07 -3.69
C ILE A 104 0.29 8.94 -3.04
N GLY A 105 0.96 7.94 -2.53
CA GLY A 105 0.30 6.82 -1.89
C GLY A 105 1.29 5.72 -1.57
N ALA A 106 0.78 4.53 -1.29
CA ALA A 106 1.63 3.39 -0.98
C ALA A 106 0.95 2.09 -1.40
N VAL A 107 1.76 1.10 -1.75
CA VAL A 107 1.32 -0.27 -2.01
C VAL A 107 1.76 -1.12 -0.83
N MET A 108 0.89 -2.00 -0.37
CA MET A 108 1.13 -2.80 0.84
C MET A 108 0.72 -4.24 0.66
N LEU A 109 1.51 -5.14 1.26
CA LEU A 109 1.11 -6.53 1.51
C LEU A 109 1.10 -6.70 3.01
N LEU A 110 0.02 -7.22 3.55
CA LEU A 110 -0.21 -7.24 5.00
C LEU A 110 -0.72 -8.59 5.45
N SER A 111 -0.34 -9.01 6.64
CA SER A 111 -0.86 -10.24 7.23
C SER A 111 -1.00 -10.10 8.74
N ARG A 112 -2.08 -10.66 9.27
CA ARG A 112 -2.29 -10.77 10.71
C ARG A 112 -1.72 -12.07 11.25
N ASP A 113 -1.33 -12.99 10.37
CA ASP A 113 -0.80 -14.28 10.76
C ASP A 113 0.64 -14.10 11.25
N GLU A 114 0.88 -14.44 12.50
CA GLU A 114 2.19 -14.28 13.10
C GLU A 114 3.24 -15.18 12.47
N ASN A 115 2.80 -16.22 11.78
CA ASN A 115 3.71 -17.13 11.10
C ASN A 115 3.90 -16.77 9.63
N ALA A 116 3.30 -15.69 9.18
CA ALA A 116 3.43 -15.27 7.78
C ALA A 116 4.87 -14.92 7.47
N SER A 117 5.31 -15.34 6.30
CA SER A 117 6.66 -15.06 5.86
C SER A 117 6.59 -13.98 4.79
N ILE A 118 7.11 -12.82 5.11
CA ILE A 118 7.29 -11.76 4.14
C ILE A 118 8.78 -11.55 3.97
N GLY A 119 9.25 -11.74 2.76
CA GLY A 119 10.65 -11.62 2.46
C GLY A 119 10.89 -10.81 1.23
N ARG A 120 12.01 -11.13 0.57
CA ARG A 120 12.45 -10.34 -0.57
C ARG A 120 11.47 -10.33 -1.73
N ALA A 121 10.81 -11.46 -1.98
CA ALA A 121 9.87 -11.54 -3.10
C ALA A 121 8.69 -10.59 -2.90
N GLU A 122 8.14 -10.59 -1.70
CA GLU A 122 7.01 -9.73 -1.38
C GLU A 122 7.42 -8.27 -1.38
N GLN A 123 8.61 -7.96 -0.87
CA GLN A 123 9.11 -6.61 -0.88
C GLN A 123 9.32 -6.12 -2.31
N LYS A 124 9.91 -6.94 -3.17
CA LYS A 124 10.13 -6.56 -4.56
C LYS A 124 8.81 -6.41 -5.31
N ALA A 125 7.81 -7.22 -4.98
CA ALA A 125 6.50 -7.09 -5.61
C ALA A 125 5.85 -5.76 -5.26
N THR A 126 5.93 -5.31 -4.00
CA THR A 126 5.37 -4.01 -3.64
C THR A 126 6.13 -2.87 -4.28
N GLU A 127 7.46 -2.97 -4.35
CA GLU A 127 8.28 -1.95 -4.99
C GLU A 127 7.97 -1.84 -6.48
N THR A 128 7.83 -2.97 -7.15
CA THR A 128 7.52 -3.01 -8.58
C THR A 128 6.15 -2.38 -8.84
N ALA A 129 5.16 -2.76 -8.05
CA ALA A 129 3.82 -2.21 -8.19
C ALA A 129 3.82 -0.70 -7.93
N ALA A 130 4.53 -0.25 -6.90
CA ALA A 130 4.61 1.18 -6.58
C ALA A 130 5.26 1.95 -7.71
N ASN A 131 6.35 1.42 -8.28
CA ASN A 131 7.02 2.07 -9.39
C ASN A 131 6.12 2.17 -10.61
N PHE A 132 5.42 1.09 -10.92
CA PHE A 132 4.50 1.08 -12.06
C PHE A 132 3.40 2.11 -11.87
N LEU A 133 2.78 2.12 -10.70
CA LEU A 133 1.69 3.05 -10.43
C LEU A 133 2.17 4.50 -10.48
N GLY A 134 3.35 4.76 -9.94
CA GLY A 134 3.92 6.11 -10.01
C GLY A 134 4.14 6.57 -11.44
N LYS A 135 4.65 5.69 -12.29
CA LYS A 135 4.88 6.04 -13.69
C LYS A 135 3.58 6.23 -14.45
N GLN A 136 2.56 5.44 -14.15
CA GLN A 136 1.26 5.61 -14.77
C GLN A 136 0.65 6.97 -14.43
N MET A 137 0.89 7.46 -13.22
CA MET A 137 0.35 8.74 -12.80
C MET A 137 1.13 9.91 -13.40
N GLU A 138 2.35 9.70 -13.86
CA GLU A 138 3.10 10.76 -14.54
C GLU A 138 2.57 11.04 -15.95
N GLY A 139 1.80 10.17 -16.43
CA GLY A 139 1.20 10.33 -17.72
C GLY A 139 1.89 9.59 -18.79
#